data_1f228b90834349f71d150ee34be754bf
#
_entry.id   1f228b90834349f71d150ee34be754bf
#
_cell.length_a   1.000
_cell.length_b   1.000
_cell.length_c   1.000
_cell.angle_alpha   90.00
_cell.angle_beta   90.00
_cell.angle_gamma   90.00
#
_symmetry.space_group_name_H-M   'P 1'
#
loop_
_entity.id
_entity.type
_entity.pdbx_description
1 polymer ?
#
loop_
_entity_poly.entity_id
_entity_poly.type
_entity_poly.pdbx_seq_one_letter_code
_entity_poly.pdbx_strand_id
1 'polypeptide(L)'
;MKKVLLLFLLSLHIVGIHAQDNKEWRKKFINLSFTNAKMSQDNMQDLKSNYGAAFTVGRTFYLHKPIANMLRFGIDATWFDLNYTNYDIEHITYWETNKYQYHQGEISMQVGPSLTFEPIKKLSVHAYFKYAPTFAVLYTGNDKTFYGNYASLWVAGGNISYGVIGLGIESRFGSTPYKPLGSSDKDNFKSDLSGFRAYLTFKF
;
A
#
# COMPACT_ATOMS: atom_id res chain seq x y z
N MET A 1 -4.16 -19.23 -16.59
CA MET A 1 -3.23 -18.15 -16.27
C MET A 1 -2.86 -17.26 -17.48
N LYS A 2 -2.39 -17.83 -18.62
CA LYS A 2 -2.00 -17.03 -19.82
C LYS A 2 -3.13 -16.13 -20.38
N LYS A 3 -4.40 -16.60 -20.38
CA LYS A 3 -5.56 -15.84 -20.89
C LYS A 3 -5.94 -14.64 -20.01
N VAL A 4 -5.75 -14.75 -18.68
CA VAL A 4 -6.01 -13.64 -17.72
C VAL A 4 -4.95 -12.57 -17.86
N LEU A 5 -3.69 -12.95 -18.05
CA LEU A 5 -2.58 -12.03 -18.29
C LEU A 5 -2.78 -11.24 -19.61
N LEU A 6 -3.29 -11.91 -20.64
CA LEU A 6 -3.58 -11.28 -21.94
C LEU A 6 -4.72 -10.26 -21.84
N LEU A 7 -5.79 -10.59 -21.11
CA LEU A 7 -6.91 -9.66 -20.83
C LEU A 7 -6.44 -8.45 -20.03
N PHE A 8 -5.56 -8.65 -19.05
CA PHE A 8 -4.97 -7.57 -18.25
C PHE A 8 -4.07 -6.66 -19.11
N LEU A 9 -3.26 -7.22 -19.99
CA LEU A 9 -2.45 -6.48 -20.95
C LEU A 9 -3.32 -5.72 -21.97
N LEU A 10 -4.43 -6.29 -22.44
CA LEU A 10 -5.37 -5.61 -23.34
C LEU A 10 -6.07 -4.43 -22.64
N SER A 11 -6.47 -4.58 -21.37
CA SER A 11 -7.07 -3.50 -20.60
C SER A 11 -6.12 -2.32 -20.38
N LEU A 12 -4.82 -2.59 -20.24
CA LEU A 12 -3.77 -1.57 -20.16
C LEU A 12 -3.64 -0.75 -21.45
N HIS A 13 -3.86 -1.35 -22.62
CA HIS A 13 -3.84 -0.63 -23.92
C HIS A 13 -5.03 0.33 -24.06
N ILE A 14 -6.20 -0.02 -23.55
CA ILE A 14 -7.40 0.84 -23.61
C ILE A 14 -7.24 2.08 -22.73
N VAL A 15 -6.56 1.97 -21.58
CA VAL A 15 -6.26 3.12 -20.71
C VAL A 15 -5.24 4.08 -21.35
N GLY A 16 -4.32 3.57 -22.18
CA GLY A 16 -3.29 4.37 -22.86
C GLY A 16 -3.82 5.24 -23.99
N ILE A 17 -4.91 4.86 -24.65
CA ILE A 17 -5.41 5.56 -25.86
C ILE A 17 -6.13 6.88 -25.51
N HIS A 18 -6.64 7.06 -24.29
CA HIS A 18 -7.32 8.29 -23.87
C HIS A 18 -6.40 9.32 -23.20
N ALA A 19 -5.10 9.08 -23.17
CA ALA A 19 -4.10 10.05 -22.71
C ALA A 19 -3.77 11.07 -23.83
N GLN A 20 -4.78 11.82 -24.27
CA GLN A 20 -4.58 12.88 -25.22
C GLN A 20 -3.61 13.95 -24.68
N ASP A 21 -2.81 14.47 -25.58
CA ASP A 21 -1.61 15.29 -25.45
C ASP A 21 -1.86 16.75 -24.95
N ASN A 22 -2.81 16.93 -24.05
CA ASN A 22 -3.00 18.18 -23.36
C ASN A 22 -2.03 18.25 -22.18
N LYS A 23 -1.34 19.38 -22.04
CA LYS A 23 -0.38 19.78 -21.01
C LYS A 23 -0.99 19.78 -19.58
N GLU A 24 -1.97 18.90 -19.32
CA GLU A 24 -2.59 18.73 -18.03
C GLU A 24 -1.79 17.74 -17.19
N TRP A 25 -1.37 18.21 -16.04
CA TRP A 25 -0.75 17.41 -15.01
C TRP A 25 -1.70 16.28 -14.60
N ARG A 26 -1.23 15.04 -14.77
CA ARG A 26 -2.02 13.86 -14.45
C ARG A 26 -2.37 13.85 -12.97
N LYS A 27 -3.64 13.67 -12.68
CA LYS A 27 -4.17 13.83 -11.32
C LYS A 27 -4.57 12.50 -10.70
N LYS A 28 -5.00 11.54 -11.50
CA LYS A 28 -5.45 10.23 -11.02
C LYS A 28 -4.30 9.23 -11.11
N PHE A 29 -4.28 8.29 -10.18
CA PHE A 29 -3.30 7.21 -10.19
C PHE A 29 -3.89 5.88 -9.75
N ILE A 30 -3.32 4.81 -10.30
CA ILE A 30 -3.52 3.43 -9.88
C ILE A 30 -2.14 2.86 -9.62
N ASN A 31 -1.94 2.23 -8.45
CA ASN A 31 -0.68 1.57 -8.12
C ASN A 31 -0.91 0.08 -7.91
N LEU A 32 0.02 -0.71 -8.44
CA LEU A 32 0.16 -2.14 -8.16
C LEU A 32 1.47 -2.34 -7.41
N SER A 33 1.38 -2.85 -6.20
CA SER A 33 2.51 -2.90 -5.27
C SER A 33 2.88 -4.31 -4.89
N PHE A 34 4.19 -4.56 -4.78
CA PHE A 34 4.74 -5.63 -3.96
C PHE A 34 5.01 -5.07 -2.56
N THR A 35 4.57 -5.80 -1.54
CA THR A 35 4.68 -5.38 -0.14
C THR A 35 5.62 -6.32 0.61
N ASN A 36 6.57 -5.74 1.34
CA ASN A 36 7.35 -6.40 2.37
C ASN A 36 6.99 -5.73 3.69
N ALA A 37 6.46 -6.49 4.64
CA ALA A 37 5.95 -5.97 5.90
C ALA A 37 6.59 -6.69 7.08
N LYS A 38 6.63 -5.99 8.20
CA LYS A 38 7.07 -6.47 9.50
C LYS A 38 5.99 -6.13 10.53
N MET A 39 5.63 -7.11 11.34
CA MET A 39 4.75 -6.95 12.47
C MET A 39 5.55 -7.26 13.73
N SER A 40 5.63 -6.28 14.63
CA SER A 40 6.33 -6.40 15.90
C SER A 40 5.31 -6.37 17.03
N GLN A 41 5.49 -7.22 18.01
CA GLN A 41 4.64 -7.32 19.19
C GLN A 41 5.53 -7.33 20.44
N ASP A 42 5.11 -6.62 21.48
CA ASP A 42 5.85 -6.58 22.74
C ASP A 42 6.08 -8.01 23.29
N ASN A 43 7.34 -8.33 23.58
CA ASN A 43 7.80 -9.63 24.11
C ASN A 43 7.61 -10.85 23.18
N MET A 44 7.36 -10.65 21.90
CA MET A 44 7.30 -11.72 20.90
C MET A 44 8.33 -11.51 19.79
N GLN A 45 8.62 -12.58 19.06
CA GLN A 45 9.50 -12.50 17.89
C GLN A 45 8.81 -11.70 16.79
N ASP A 46 9.57 -10.80 16.15
CA ASP A 46 9.11 -10.05 14.99
C ASP A 46 8.69 -10.97 13.84
N LEU A 47 7.52 -10.73 13.30
CA LEU A 47 7.01 -11.41 12.12
C LEU A 47 7.43 -10.65 10.88
N LYS A 48 8.17 -11.29 9.99
CA LYS A 48 8.50 -10.76 8.66
C LYS A 48 7.62 -11.43 7.62
N SER A 49 7.11 -10.62 6.69
CA SER A 49 6.30 -11.16 5.61
C SER A 49 7.14 -11.96 4.61
N ASN A 50 6.57 -13.06 4.12
CA ASN A 50 7.12 -13.79 2.97
C ASN A 50 6.87 -13.02 1.68
N TYR A 51 5.62 -12.60 1.51
CA TYR A 51 5.17 -11.81 0.36
C TYR A 51 3.94 -11.01 0.73
N GLY A 52 3.70 -9.99 -0.04
CA GLY A 52 2.48 -9.21 0.02
C GLY A 52 2.25 -8.48 -1.29
N ALA A 53 1.02 -8.09 -1.50
CA ALA A 53 0.60 -7.32 -2.66
C ALA A 53 -0.42 -6.26 -2.26
N ALA A 54 -0.40 -5.12 -2.96
CA ALA A 54 -1.40 -4.10 -2.73
C ALA A 54 -1.89 -3.48 -4.04
N PHE A 55 -3.13 -3.01 -3.98
CA PHE A 55 -3.80 -2.28 -5.04
C PHE A 55 -4.31 -0.96 -4.49
N THR A 56 -3.91 0.14 -5.13
CA THR A 56 -4.20 1.49 -4.65
C THR A 56 -4.80 2.33 -5.75
N VAL A 57 -5.87 3.07 -5.45
CA VAL A 57 -6.51 4.03 -6.35
C VAL A 57 -6.65 5.37 -5.68
N GLY A 58 -6.21 6.43 -6.36
CA GLY A 58 -6.25 7.77 -5.77
C GLY A 58 -6.18 8.90 -6.78
N ARG A 59 -6.10 10.10 -6.21
CA ARG A 59 -6.01 11.34 -6.96
C ARG A 59 -5.19 12.36 -6.20
N THR A 60 -4.40 13.15 -6.96
CA THR A 60 -3.71 14.35 -6.49
C THR A 60 -4.55 15.59 -6.78
N PHE A 61 -4.79 16.41 -5.78
CA PHE A 61 -5.43 17.72 -5.87
C PHE A 61 -4.35 18.79 -5.79
N TYR A 62 -4.04 19.42 -6.92
CA TYR A 62 -3.06 20.50 -6.94
C TYR A 62 -3.65 21.79 -6.37
N LEU A 63 -2.92 22.45 -5.48
CA LEU A 63 -3.38 23.62 -4.73
C LEU A 63 -3.18 24.94 -5.48
N HIS A 64 -2.28 24.96 -6.46
CA HIS A 64 -1.93 26.18 -7.19
C HIS A 64 -1.47 25.88 -8.62
N LYS A 65 -1.31 26.95 -9.42
CA LYS A 65 -0.67 26.87 -10.75
C LYS A 65 0.81 26.48 -10.60
N PRO A 66 1.44 25.87 -11.62
CA PRO A 66 2.85 25.46 -11.52
C PRO A 66 3.76 26.65 -11.21
N ILE A 67 4.63 26.50 -10.22
CA ILE A 67 5.73 27.42 -9.94
C ILE A 67 6.83 27.12 -10.95
N ALA A 68 7.33 28.13 -11.65
CA ALA A 68 8.32 28.01 -12.73
C ALA A 68 7.96 26.95 -13.80
N ASN A 69 6.66 26.67 -13.99
CA ASN A 69 6.13 25.62 -14.87
C ASN A 69 6.62 24.18 -14.52
N MET A 70 7.20 23.95 -13.35
CA MET A 70 7.83 22.68 -12.98
C MET A 70 7.33 22.11 -11.65
N LEU A 71 6.96 22.95 -10.68
CA LEU A 71 6.71 22.52 -9.32
C LEU A 71 5.26 22.77 -8.91
N ARG A 72 4.62 21.77 -8.29
CA ARG A 72 3.29 21.91 -7.69
C ARG A 72 3.23 21.24 -6.33
N PHE A 73 2.62 21.94 -5.39
CA PHE A 73 2.14 21.36 -4.15
C PHE A 73 0.71 20.84 -4.35
N GLY A 74 0.41 19.75 -3.69
CA GLY A 74 -0.89 19.12 -3.76
C GLY A 74 -1.27 18.41 -2.47
N ILE A 75 -2.48 17.87 -2.49
CA ILE A 75 -2.98 16.92 -1.51
C ILE A 75 -3.28 15.63 -2.27
N ASP A 76 -2.65 14.55 -1.85
CA ASP A 76 -2.99 13.23 -2.34
C ASP A 76 -4.14 12.67 -1.52
N ALA A 77 -5.17 12.19 -2.21
CA ALA A 77 -6.23 11.40 -1.62
C ALA A 77 -6.25 10.03 -2.28
N THR A 78 -6.02 9.00 -1.50
CA THR A 78 -6.20 7.60 -1.86
C THR A 78 -7.58 7.18 -1.38
N TRP A 79 -8.47 6.86 -2.31
CA TRP A 79 -9.84 6.46 -2.00
C TRP A 79 -9.92 5.01 -1.55
N PHE A 80 -9.02 4.20 -2.08
CA PHE A 80 -9.01 2.77 -1.86
C PHE A 80 -7.57 2.26 -1.90
N ASP A 81 -7.15 1.59 -0.84
CA ASP A 81 -5.89 0.86 -0.73
C ASP A 81 -6.18 -0.49 -0.10
N LEU A 82 -6.10 -1.54 -0.89
CA LEU A 82 -6.24 -2.92 -0.45
C LEU A 82 -4.87 -3.55 -0.38
N ASN A 83 -4.50 -4.07 0.78
CA ASN A 83 -3.24 -4.75 1.01
C ASN A 83 -3.46 -6.15 1.56
N TYR A 84 -2.72 -7.10 1.04
CA TYR A 84 -2.63 -8.45 1.56
C TYR A 84 -1.19 -8.80 1.87
N THR A 85 -0.95 -9.44 3.02
CA THR A 85 0.39 -9.84 3.45
C THR A 85 0.32 -11.21 4.11
N ASN A 86 1.27 -12.09 3.77
CA ASN A 86 1.43 -13.41 4.37
C ASN A 86 2.69 -13.43 5.23
N TYR A 87 2.58 -14.03 6.42
CA TYR A 87 3.68 -14.23 7.36
C TYR A 87 3.77 -15.71 7.73
N ASP A 88 4.98 -16.23 7.84
CA ASP A 88 5.25 -17.57 8.37
C ASP A 88 5.98 -17.45 9.69
N ILE A 89 5.57 -18.29 10.66
CA ILE A 89 6.29 -18.48 11.91
C ILE A 89 6.74 -19.94 11.98
N GLU A 90 8.02 -20.14 12.22
CA GLU A 90 8.57 -21.44 12.56
C GLU A 90 8.71 -21.55 14.08
N HIS A 91 7.89 -22.38 14.69
CA HIS A 91 8.05 -22.78 16.09
C HIS A 91 8.95 -24.02 16.14
N ILE A 92 10.19 -23.84 16.54
CA ILE A 92 11.15 -24.95 16.69
C ILE A 92 11.06 -25.43 18.15
N THR A 93 10.48 -26.62 18.34
CA THR A 93 10.53 -27.35 19.59
C THR A 93 11.60 -28.45 19.46
N TYR A 94 12.14 -28.97 20.58
CA TYR A 94 13.19 -29.98 20.58
C TYR A 94 12.91 -31.22 19.71
N TRP A 95 11.64 -31.48 19.36
CA TRP A 95 11.18 -32.68 18.67
C TRP A 95 10.42 -32.42 17.38
N GLU A 96 9.93 -31.19 17.14
CA GLU A 96 9.10 -30.84 15.98
C GLU A 96 9.31 -29.39 15.54
N THR A 97 9.30 -29.16 14.22
CA THR A 97 9.22 -27.83 13.62
C THR A 97 7.81 -27.64 13.10
N ASN A 98 7.03 -26.84 13.78
CA ASN A 98 5.67 -26.49 13.33
C ASN A 98 5.70 -25.14 12.62
N LYS A 99 5.17 -25.10 11.37
CA LYS A 99 5.03 -23.88 10.60
C LYS A 99 3.60 -23.37 10.71
N TYR A 100 3.45 -22.13 11.18
CA TYR A 100 2.15 -21.46 11.25
C TYR A 100 2.11 -20.32 10.25
N GLN A 101 0.99 -20.22 9.54
CA GLN A 101 0.77 -19.15 8.56
C GLN A 101 -0.22 -18.14 9.11
N TYR A 102 0.14 -16.86 8.93
CA TYR A 102 -0.71 -15.73 9.27
C TYR A 102 -1.01 -14.95 7.98
N HIS A 103 -2.27 -14.62 7.79
CA HIS A 103 -2.76 -13.87 6.66
C HIS A 103 -3.31 -12.54 7.14
N GLN A 104 -2.75 -11.45 6.68
CA GLN A 104 -3.22 -10.10 7.01
C GLN A 104 -3.84 -9.46 5.79
N GLY A 105 -5.08 -9.00 5.94
CA GLY A 105 -5.78 -8.15 4.99
C GLY A 105 -5.95 -6.75 5.57
N GLU A 106 -5.76 -5.73 4.75
CA GLU A 106 -5.96 -4.34 5.15
C GLU A 106 -6.74 -3.60 4.08
N ILE A 107 -7.65 -2.76 4.52
CA ILE A 107 -8.32 -1.78 3.68
C ILE A 107 -8.12 -0.40 4.28
N SER A 108 -7.69 0.55 3.48
CA SER A 108 -7.44 1.91 3.95
C SER A 108 -7.83 2.99 2.95
N MET A 109 -8.04 4.18 3.49
CA MET A 109 -8.03 5.44 2.77
C MET A 109 -6.80 6.22 3.21
N GLN A 110 -6.25 7.08 2.35
CA GLN A 110 -5.06 7.84 2.72
C GLN A 110 -5.23 9.28 2.26
N VAL A 111 -4.73 10.22 3.06
CA VAL A 111 -4.74 11.63 2.71
C VAL A 111 -3.51 12.33 3.27
N GLY A 112 -2.93 13.23 2.49
CA GLY A 112 -1.80 14.02 2.97
C GLY A 112 -1.16 14.91 1.91
N PRO A 113 -0.21 15.74 2.31
CA PRO A 113 0.50 16.62 1.42
C PRO A 113 1.35 15.87 0.40
N SER A 114 1.47 16.46 -0.77
CA SER A 114 2.29 15.95 -1.85
C SER A 114 3.00 17.07 -2.61
N LEU A 115 4.10 16.69 -3.25
CA LEU A 115 4.91 17.55 -4.09
C LEU A 115 5.16 16.87 -5.43
N THR A 116 4.87 17.56 -6.53
CA THR A 116 5.16 17.08 -7.87
C THR A 116 6.10 18.01 -8.58
N PHE A 117 7.18 17.47 -9.12
CA PHE A 117 8.19 18.17 -9.91
C PHE A 117 8.26 17.58 -11.31
N GLU A 118 8.02 18.40 -12.32
CA GLU A 118 8.10 18.05 -13.75
C GLU A 118 9.19 18.88 -14.43
N PRO A 119 10.46 18.44 -14.40
CA PRO A 119 11.57 19.18 -14.99
C PRO A 119 11.49 19.27 -16.50
N ILE A 120 10.97 18.23 -17.13
CA ILE A 120 10.75 18.17 -18.58
C ILE A 120 9.38 17.58 -18.88
N LYS A 121 8.87 17.83 -20.09
CA LYS A 121 7.58 17.30 -20.54
C LYS A 121 7.55 15.76 -20.38
N LYS A 122 6.51 15.25 -19.74
CA LYS A 122 6.26 13.83 -19.47
C LYS A 122 7.08 13.19 -18.34
N LEU A 123 8.16 13.79 -17.86
CA LEU A 123 8.91 13.28 -16.69
C LEU A 123 8.38 13.94 -15.41
N SER A 124 7.89 13.15 -14.50
CA SER A 124 7.34 13.61 -13.22
C SER A 124 8.00 12.88 -12.07
N VAL A 125 8.49 13.63 -11.10
CA VAL A 125 8.93 13.14 -9.78
C VAL A 125 7.88 13.57 -8.77
N HIS A 126 7.37 12.63 -8.01
CA HIS A 126 6.30 12.86 -7.05
C HIS A 126 6.69 12.31 -5.69
N ALA A 127 6.50 13.11 -4.63
CA ALA A 127 6.74 12.72 -3.24
C ALA A 127 5.51 13.05 -2.40
N TYR A 128 5.25 12.26 -1.37
CA TYR A 128 4.09 12.44 -0.50
C TYR A 128 4.34 11.93 0.92
N PHE A 129 3.56 12.48 1.84
CA PHE A 129 3.44 12.00 3.21
C PHE A 129 1.95 11.97 3.59
N LYS A 130 1.40 10.80 3.93
CA LYS A 130 -0.05 10.60 4.10
C LYS A 130 -0.37 9.95 5.44
N TYR A 131 -1.48 10.35 6.02
CA TYR A 131 -2.15 9.62 7.09
C TYR A 131 -3.10 8.57 6.46
N ALA A 132 -3.07 7.36 6.98
CA ALA A 132 -3.79 6.22 6.44
C ALA A 132 -4.61 5.51 7.54
N PRO A 133 -5.86 5.98 7.81
CA PRO A 133 -6.79 5.21 8.60
C PRO A 133 -7.05 3.86 7.90
N THR A 134 -6.78 2.79 8.61
CA THR A 134 -6.76 1.43 8.07
C THR A 134 -7.61 0.51 8.93
N PHE A 135 -8.40 -0.35 8.32
CA PHE A 135 -8.98 -1.50 9.00
C PHE A 135 -8.14 -2.72 8.65
N ALA A 136 -7.56 -3.34 9.67
CA ALA A 136 -6.69 -4.51 9.52
C ALA A 136 -7.35 -5.75 10.09
N VAL A 137 -7.29 -6.85 9.35
CA VAL A 137 -7.76 -8.18 9.76
C VAL A 137 -6.60 -9.15 9.68
N LEU A 138 -6.36 -9.89 10.76
CA LEU A 138 -5.37 -10.94 10.85
C LEU A 138 -6.07 -12.28 11.04
N TYR A 139 -5.80 -13.23 10.17
CA TYR A 139 -6.25 -14.62 10.30
C TYR A 139 -5.07 -15.48 10.75
N THR A 140 -5.26 -16.21 11.83
CA THR A 140 -4.29 -17.16 12.38
C THR A 140 -4.68 -18.56 11.94
N GLY A 141 -3.83 -19.20 11.12
CA GLY A 141 -4.12 -20.53 10.56
C GLY A 141 -4.17 -21.65 11.61
N ASN A 142 -3.52 -21.47 12.76
CA ASN A 142 -3.49 -22.46 13.85
C ASN A 142 -4.84 -22.54 14.58
N ASP A 143 -5.31 -21.43 15.11
CA ASP A 143 -6.50 -21.39 15.96
C ASP A 143 -7.78 -21.07 15.19
N LYS A 144 -7.66 -20.89 13.87
CA LYS A 144 -8.73 -20.47 12.96
C LYS A 144 -9.47 -19.22 13.45
N THR A 145 -8.75 -18.34 14.14
CA THR A 145 -9.28 -17.13 14.76
C THR A 145 -9.01 -15.92 13.89
N PHE A 146 -10.01 -15.06 13.77
CA PHE A 146 -9.88 -13.76 13.15
C PHE A 146 -9.69 -12.69 14.20
N TYR A 147 -8.67 -11.88 14.03
CA TYR A 147 -8.44 -10.66 14.80
C TYR A 147 -8.61 -9.48 13.87
N GLY A 148 -9.20 -8.40 14.34
CA GLY A 148 -9.34 -7.21 13.54
C GLY A 148 -9.50 -5.97 14.39
N ASN A 149 -9.02 -4.85 13.87
CA ASN A 149 -9.28 -3.55 14.45
C ASN A 149 -8.84 -2.43 13.49
N TYR A 150 -9.12 -1.21 13.94
CA TYR A 150 -8.64 0.02 13.34
C TYR A 150 -7.15 0.22 13.64
N ALA A 151 -6.39 0.54 12.60
CA ALA A 151 -4.99 0.92 12.65
C ALA A 151 -4.80 2.37 12.22
N SER A 152 -3.92 3.09 12.90
CA SER A 152 -3.46 4.40 12.48
C SER A 152 -2.08 4.27 11.86
N LEU A 153 -2.01 4.37 10.53
CA LEU A 153 -0.77 4.26 9.79
C LEU A 153 -0.37 5.58 9.16
N TRP A 154 0.92 5.75 9.00
CA TRP A 154 1.54 6.81 8.21
C TRP A 154 2.23 6.22 7.00
N VAL A 155 2.20 6.93 5.89
CA VAL A 155 2.77 6.49 4.62
C VAL A 155 3.63 7.62 4.07
N ALA A 156 4.91 7.35 3.85
CA ALA A 156 5.86 8.24 3.21
C ALA A 156 6.40 7.60 1.95
N GLY A 157 6.38 8.29 0.82
CA GLY A 157 6.83 7.68 -0.42
C GLY A 157 6.95 8.64 -1.58
N GLY A 158 7.26 8.07 -2.73
CA GLY A 158 7.35 8.80 -3.98
C GLY A 158 7.51 7.91 -5.19
N ASN A 159 7.41 8.53 -6.36
CA ASN A 159 7.57 7.84 -7.63
C ASN A 159 8.21 8.75 -8.68
N ILE A 160 8.80 8.11 -9.66
CA ILE A 160 9.26 8.71 -10.90
C ILE A 160 8.41 8.12 -12.02
N SER A 161 7.79 8.96 -12.85
CA SER A 161 6.95 8.52 -13.95
C SER A 161 7.30 9.24 -15.24
N TYR A 162 7.21 8.49 -16.33
CA TYR A 162 7.32 9.03 -17.67
C TYR A 162 6.01 8.77 -18.43
N GLY A 163 5.34 9.86 -18.78
CA GLY A 163 4.02 9.74 -19.37
C GLY A 163 3.01 9.14 -18.38
N VAL A 164 2.41 8.02 -18.74
CA VAL A 164 1.37 7.34 -17.95
C VAL A 164 1.97 6.40 -16.91
N ILE A 165 3.18 5.86 -17.15
CA ILE A 165 3.75 4.77 -16.36
C ILE A 165 4.89 5.31 -15.48
N GLY A 166 4.98 4.81 -14.26
CA GLY A 166 6.08 5.12 -13.34
C GLY A 166 6.35 4.01 -12.35
N LEU A 167 7.47 4.15 -11.65
CA LEU A 167 7.89 3.29 -10.57
C LEU A 167 8.00 4.11 -9.30
N GLY A 168 7.62 3.51 -8.19
CA GLY A 168 7.67 4.17 -6.91
C GLY A 168 7.97 3.24 -5.75
N ILE A 169 8.27 3.88 -4.65
CA ILE A 169 8.52 3.23 -3.38
C ILE A 169 7.78 3.97 -2.27
N GLU A 170 7.33 3.24 -1.26
CA GLU A 170 6.76 3.84 -0.06
C GLU A 170 7.10 3.03 1.18
N SER A 171 7.22 3.73 2.29
CA SER A 171 7.32 3.16 3.64
C SER A 171 6.02 3.41 4.40
N ARG A 172 5.57 2.40 5.14
CA ARG A 172 4.38 2.45 5.99
C ARG A 172 4.77 2.13 7.42
N PHE A 173 4.21 2.85 8.38
CA PHE A 173 4.49 2.62 9.80
C PHE A 173 3.31 3.08 10.66
N GLY A 174 3.10 2.40 11.78
CA GLY A 174 2.04 2.69 12.73
C GLY A 174 1.73 1.50 13.62
N SER A 175 0.57 1.49 14.24
CA SER A 175 0.19 0.41 15.15
C SER A 175 -1.29 0.04 15.04
N THR A 176 -1.59 -1.21 15.40
CA THR A 176 -2.94 -1.76 15.46
C THR A 176 -3.14 -2.46 16.79
N PRO A 177 -4.17 -2.11 17.56
CA PRO A 177 -4.60 -2.89 18.73
C PRO A 177 -5.57 -4.00 18.27
N TYR A 178 -5.05 -5.17 17.90
CA TYR A 178 -5.86 -6.30 17.46
C TYR A 178 -6.79 -6.81 18.55
N LYS A 179 -8.02 -7.18 18.15
CA LYS A 179 -9.05 -7.78 19.00
C LYS A 179 -9.64 -9.00 18.30
N PRO A 180 -9.97 -10.07 19.04
CA PRO A 180 -10.67 -11.20 18.44
C PRO A 180 -12.02 -10.77 17.86
N LEU A 181 -12.34 -11.21 16.65
CA LEU A 181 -13.63 -10.98 16.03
C LEU A 181 -14.56 -12.15 16.38
N GLY A 182 -15.63 -11.87 17.13
CA GLY A 182 -16.68 -12.87 17.44
C GLY A 182 -16.49 -13.65 18.75
N SER A 183 -15.51 -13.33 19.57
CA SER A 183 -15.36 -13.89 20.91
C SER A 183 -15.36 -12.80 22.00
N SER A 184 -15.82 -13.17 23.20
CA SER A 184 -15.77 -12.27 24.36
C SER A 184 -14.42 -12.29 25.08
N ASP A 185 -13.47 -13.05 24.57
CA ASP A 185 -12.15 -13.21 25.18
C ASP A 185 -11.33 -11.92 25.07
N LYS A 186 -10.67 -11.60 26.18
CA LYS A 186 -9.95 -10.33 26.38
C LYS A 186 -8.52 -10.31 25.84
N ASP A 187 -8.16 -11.24 24.98
CA ASP A 187 -6.80 -11.33 24.43
C ASP A 187 -6.55 -10.28 23.35
N ASN A 188 -6.59 -9.02 23.79
CA ASN A 188 -6.21 -7.90 22.96
C ASN A 188 -4.70 -7.79 22.98
N PHE A 189 -4.10 -7.61 21.81
CA PHE A 189 -2.67 -7.33 21.70
C PHE A 189 -2.41 -6.15 20.75
N LYS A 190 -1.40 -5.38 21.07
CA LYS A 190 -0.93 -4.29 20.21
C LYS A 190 0.20 -4.80 19.34
N SER A 191 0.13 -4.51 18.06
CA SER A 191 1.21 -4.77 17.11
C SER A 191 1.64 -3.50 16.43
N ASP A 192 2.93 -3.26 16.36
CA ASP A 192 3.51 -2.23 15.53
C ASP A 192 3.69 -2.79 14.12
N LEU A 193 3.13 -2.08 13.16
CA LEU A 193 3.17 -2.42 11.75
C LEU A 193 4.17 -1.51 11.06
N SER A 194 5.11 -2.10 10.37
CA SER A 194 6.01 -1.39 9.47
C SER A 194 6.10 -2.14 8.14
N GLY A 195 6.33 -1.43 7.06
CA GLY A 195 6.42 -2.07 5.77
C GLY A 195 7.00 -1.15 4.71
N PHE A 196 7.50 -1.80 3.68
CA PHE A 196 8.02 -1.18 2.49
C PHE A 196 7.26 -1.71 1.29
N ARG A 197 6.87 -0.85 0.38
CA ARG A 197 6.26 -1.21 -0.89
C ARG A 197 7.07 -0.68 -2.06
N ALA A 198 7.31 -1.53 -3.05
CA ALA A 198 7.72 -1.12 -4.38
C ALA A 198 6.52 -1.23 -5.31
N TYR A 199 6.24 -0.23 -6.13
CA TYR A 199 5.03 -0.22 -6.94
C TYR A 199 5.22 0.31 -8.34
N LEU A 200 4.39 -0.23 -9.24
CA LEU A 200 4.14 0.31 -10.57
C LEU A 200 2.95 1.26 -10.48
N THR A 201 3.12 2.49 -10.96
CA THR A 201 2.06 3.50 -11.00
C THR A 201 1.60 3.80 -12.41
N PHE A 202 0.30 3.94 -12.59
CA PHE A 202 -0.34 4.42 -13.81
C PHE A 202 -1.03 5.74 -13.51
N LYS A 203 -0.61 6.82 -14.19
CA LYS A 203 -1.13 8.17 -14.01
C LYS A 203 -1.94 8.63 -15.23
N PHE A 204 -3.11 9.22 -15.01
CA PHE A 204 -4.02 9.73 -16.04
C PHE A 204 -4.91 10.89 -15.56
#